data_6dad49f4a30b631081d30ba102ee6cd2
#
_entry.id   6dad49f4a30b631081d30ba102ee6cd2
#
_cell.length_a   1.000
_cell.length_b   1.000
_cell.length_c   1.000
_cell.angle_alpha   90.00
_cell.angle_beta   90.00
_cell.angle_gamma   90.00
#
_symmetry.space_group_name_H-M   'P 1'
#
loop_
_entity.id
_entity.type
_entity.pdbx_description
1 polymer ?
#
loop_
_entity_poly.entity_id
_entity_poly.type
_entity_poly.pdbx_seq_one_letter_code
_entity_poly.pdbx_strand_id
1 'polypeptide(L)'
;ATIARRSSSHWLLEVSGKQAHSSGIFSDRVGAGAINEAARILDSFYGEVRGEYGLTFNAGTIQGGTTVEYDPQQNRGSTFGKTNVVPSKVVAHGGLRTISVEQREHAKARMTAIVANHLPGTEADISFSDGYPPMPPTDGNRQLAGVLSEINEAMGRGPMEIWDPLRRGAADIAFVAPHTDAMAGLGALGAGAHSPNESLELDSISLAIKRAAILIYRLSQAGNP
;
A
#
# COMPACT_ATOMS: atom_id res chain seq x y z
N ALA A 1 17.82 -7.70 -8.70
CA ALA A 1 17.73 -7.59 -7.23
C ALA A 1 16.68 -6.56 -6.83
N THR A 2 16.20 -6.63 -5.59
CA THR A 2 15.25 -5.67 -5.02
C THR A 2 15.83 -5.12 -3.72
N ILE A 3 16.09 -3.82 -3.69
CA ILE A 3 16.70 -3.11 -2.54
C ILE A 3 15.69 -2.26 -1.77
N ALA A 4 14.43 -2.26 -2.21
CA ALA A 4 13.34 -1.54 -1.56
C ALA A 4 12.02 -2.28 -1.75
N ARG A 5 11.12 -2.20 -0.77
CA ARG A 5 9.76 -2.74 -0.80
C ARG A 5 8.79 -1.73 -0.25
N ARG A 6 7.65 -1.57 -0.91
CA ARG A 6 6.59 -0.72 -0.37
C ARG A 6 5.82 -1.44 0.74
N SER A 7 5.32 -0.64 1.70
CA SER A 7 4.42 -1.12 2.75
C SER A 7 3.13 -1.70 2.20
N SER A 8 2.38 -2.38 3.06
CA SER A 8 0.97 -2.71 2.82
C SER A 8 0.17 -2.30 4.06
N SER A 9 -0.56 -1.22 3.94
CA SER A 9 -1.47 -0.70 4.97
C SER A 9 -2.87 -0.55 4.39
N HIS A 10 -3.87 -0.50 5.26
CA HIS A 10 -5.27 -0.30 4.89
C HIS A 10 -5.83 0.90 5.62
N TRP A 11 -6.86 1.50 5.04
CA TRP A 11 -7.65 2.56 5.67
C TRP A 11 -9.13 2.26 5.52
N LEU A 12 -9.89 2.62 6.54
CA LEU A 12 -11.35 2.55 6.57
C LEU A 12 -11.88 3.95 6.86
N LEU A 13 -12.69 4.48 5.95
CA LEU A 13 -13.39 5.75 6.07
C LEU A 13 -14.86 5.48 6.35
N GLU A 14 -15.37 6.02 7.43
CA GLU A 14 -16.78 6.02 7.76
C GLU A 14 -17.31 7.45 7.75
N VAL A 15 -18.38 7.67 7.03
CA VAL A 15 -18.99 8.99 6.89
C VAL A 15 -20.46 8.89 7.32
N SER A 16 -20.90 9.83 8.11
CA SER A 16 -22.29 9.98 8.53
C SER A 16 -22.89 11.30 8.08
N GLY A 17 -24.20 11.31 7.95
CA GLY A 17 -24.98 12.49 7.62
C GLY A 17 -26.44 12.33 8.09
N LYS A 18 -27.20 13.39 8.01
CA LYS A 18 -28.58 13.39 8.46
C LYS A 18 -29.52 12.85 7.39
N GLN A 19 -30.22 11.77 7.71
CA GLN A 19 -31.29 11.25 6.84
C GLN A 19 -32.48 12.20 6.81
N ALA A 20 -32.96 12.53 5.62
CA ALA A 20 -34.11 13.40 5.40
C ALA A 20 -34.70 13.18 4.01
N HIS A 21 -35.84 13.80 3.72
CA HIS A 21 -36.33 13.88 2.35
C HIS A 21 -35.36 14.70 1.48
N SER A 22 -35.13 14.27 0.25
CA SER A 22 -34.11 14.87 -0.64
C SER A 22 -34.36 16.35 -0.97
N SER A 23 -35.60 16.82 -0.92
CA SER A 23 -35.90 18.25 -1.08
C SER A 23 -35.34 19.14 0.03
N GLY A 24 -34.92 18.56 1.16
CA GLY A 24 -34.30 19.30 2.28
C GLY A 24 -32.79 19.32 2.26
N ILE A 25 -32.14 18.65 1.30
CA ILE A 25 -30.68 18.63 1.19
C ILE A 25 -30.12 20.05 1.00
N PHE A 26 -28.92 20.31 1.55
CA PHE A 26 -28.21 21.60 1.57
C PHE A 26 -28.86 22.69 2.45
N SER A 27 -29.93 22.38 3.17
CA SER A 27 -30.43 23.28 4.20
C SER A 27 -29.60 23.14 5.49
N ASP A 28 -29.61 24.18 6.35
CA ASP A 28 -28.94 24.16 7.66
C ASP A 28 -29.41 23.01 8.56
N ARG A 29 -30.65 22.56 8.36
CA ARG A 29 -31.27 21.47 9.12
C ARG A 29 -30.74 20.10 8.70
N VAL A 30 -30.38 19.89 7.43
CA VAL A 30 -30.04 18.57 6.85
C VAL A 30 -28.55 18.48 6.48
N GLY A 31 -27.98 19.51 5.88
CA GLY A 31 -26.62 19.53 5.41
C GLY A 31 -26.41 18.83 4.08
N ALA A 32 -25.17 18.40 3.83
CA ALA A 32 -24.72 17.90 2.53
C ALA A 32 -25.07 16.42 2.26
N GLY A 33 -25.29 15.63 3.31
CA GLY A 33 -25.48 14.17 3.20
C GLY A 33 -24.17 13.39 3.04
N ALA A 34 -24.15 12.17 3.54
CA ALA A 34 -22.95 11.37 3.69
C ALA A 34 -22.24 11.05 2.36
N ILE A 35 -22.96 10.87 1.25
CA ILE A 35 -22.34 10.56 -0.05
C ILE A 35 -21.57 11.76 -0.60
N ASN A 36 -22.11 12.99 -0.48
CA ASN A 36 -21.38 14.18 -0.93
C ASN A 36 -20.12 14.43 -0.11
N GLU A 37 -20.18 14.19 1.20
CA GLU A 37 -18.99 14.29 2.05
C GLU A 37 -17.94 13.24 1.70
N ALA A 38 -18.32 11.99 1.50
CA ALA A 38 -17.39 10.95 1.06
C ALA A 38 -16.75 11.28 -0.29
N ALA A 39 -17.52 11.81 -1.24
CA ALA A 39 -17.01 12.25 -2.53
C ALA A 39 -15.99 13.38 -2.40
N ARG A 40 -16.25 14.40 -1.56
CA ARG A 40 -15.29 15.46 -1.26
C ARG A 40 -14.00 14.92 -0.68
N ILE A 41 -14.08 14.02 0.32
CA ILE A 41 -12.92 13.44 0.98
C ILE A 41 -12.06 12.67 -0.05
N LEU A 42 -12.66 11.81 -0.87
CA LEU A 42 -11.93 11.02 -1.87
C LEU A 42 -11.32 11.90 -2.97
N ASP A 43 -12.01 12.97 -3.39
CA ASP A 43 -11.46 13.96 -4.33
C ASP A 43 -10.27 14.71 -3.73
N SER A 44 -10.37 15.14 -2.46
CA SER A 44 -9.24 15.74 -1.73
C SER A 44 -8.07 14.77 -1.56
N PHE A 45 -8.31 13.49 -1.30
CA PHE A 45 -7.23 12.50 -1.28
C PHE A 45 -6.51 12.44 -2.62
N TYR A 46 -7.26 12.41 -3.73
CA TYR A 46 -6.68 12.41 -5.07
C TYR A 46 -5.93 13.70 -5.37
N GLY A 47 -6.46 14.86 -5.01
CA GLY A 47 -5.85 16.16 -5.27
C GLY A 47 -4.63 16.47 -4.41
N GLU A 48 -4.69 16.12 -3.13
CA GLU A 48 -3.75 16.61 -2.13
C GLU A 48 -2.74 15.57 -1.64
N VAL A 49 -3.09 14.26 -1.62
CA VAL A 49 -2.22 13.22 -1.03
C VAL A 49 -1.33 12.55 -2.06
N ARG A 50 -1.78 12.40 -3.31
CA ARG A 50 -1.00 11.75 -4.38
C ARG A 50 0.21 12.57 -4.81
N GLY A 51 1.12 11.94 -5.56
CA GLY A 51 2.19 12.63 -6.33
C GLY A 51 3.60 12.37 -5.82
N GLU A 52 3.77 11.87 -4.60
CA GLU A 52 5.09 11.49 -4.10
C GLU A 52 5.52 10.14 -4.67
N TYR A 53 6.80 10.03 -5.06
CA TYR A 53 7.36 8.75 -5.50
C TYR A 53 7.26 7.70 -4.38
N GLY A 54 6.78 6.52 -4.73
CA GLY A 54 6.60 5.41 -3.77
C GLY A 54 5.26 5.41 -3.05
N LEU A 55 4.55 6.54 -3.01
CA LEU A 55 3.23 6.66 -2.41
C LEU A 55 2.14 6.28 -3.42
N THR A 56 1.32 5.31 -3.06
CA THR A 56 0.05 5.02 -3.75
C THR A 56 -1.04 4.67 -2.76
N PHE A 57 -2.25 5.06 -3.06
CA PHE A 57 -3.44 4.66 -2.31
C PHE A 57 -4.58 4.36 -3.27
N ASN A 58 -5.53 3.56 -2.82
CA ASN A 58 -6.67 3.13 -3.62
C ASN A 58 -7.90 2.97 -2.73
N ALA A 59 -9.03 3.48 -3.17
CA ALA A 59 -10.33 3.10 -2.63
C ALA A 59 -10.77 1.81 -3.33
N GLY A 60 -10.69 0.70 -2.63
CA GLY A 60 -11.03 -0.63 -3.18
C GLY A 60 -12.54 -0.89 -3.19
N THR A 61 -13.23 -0.40 -2.17
CA THR A 61 -14.69 -0.46 -2.05
C THR A 61 -15.26 0.84 -1.52
N ILE A 62 -16.47 1.17 -1.97
CA ILE A 62 -17.30 2.25 -1.41
C ILE A 62 -18.75 1.81 -1.41
N GLN A 63 -19.43 2.01 -0.29
CA GLN A 63 -20.85 1.71 -0.13
C GLN A 63 -21.53 2.86 0.57
N GLY A 64 -22.68 3.32 0.05
CA GLY A 64 -23.40 4.46 0.60
C GLY A 64 -24.90 4.31 0.47
N GLY A 65 -25.63 4.83 1.45
CA GLY A 65 -27.08 4.75 1.47
C GLY A 65 -27.69 5.24 2.78
N THR A 66 -28.97 4.89 2.98
CA THR A 66 -29.66 5.06 4.26
C THR A 66 -29.37 3.94 5.25
N THR A 67 -29.02 2.77 4.71
CA THR A 67 -28.52 1.62 5.48
C THR A 67 -27.30 1.08 4.78
N VAL A 68 -26.22 0.90 5.51
CA VAL A 68 -24.97 0.30 5.03
C VAL A 68 -24.51 -0.72 6.06
N GLU A 69 -24.39 -1.95 5.63
CA GLU A 69 -23.77 -3.06 6.37
C GLU A 69 -22.44 -3.37 5.69
N TYR A 70 -21.35 -3.39 6.42
CA TYR A 70 -20.02 -3.65 5.89
C TYR A 70 -19.21 -4.52 6.85
N ASP A 71 -18.63 -5.60 6.31
CA ASP A 71 -17.67 -6.47 6.98
C ASP A 71 -16.28 -6.18 6.44
N PRO A 72 -15.41 -5.49 7.21
CA PRO A 72 -14.05 -5.15 6.76
C PRO A 72 -13.12 -6.37 6.65
N GLN A 73 -13.43 -7.50 7.30
CA GLN A 73 -12.63 -8.72 7.22
C GLN A 73 -12.86 -9.44 5.89
N GLN A 74 -14.09 -9.42 5.39
CA GLN A 74 -14.44 -10.02 4.11
C GLN A 74 -14.41 -9.03 2.93
N ASN A 75 -14.19 -7.75 3.19
CA ASN A 75 -14.27 -6.66 2.20
C ASN A 75 -15.60 -6.67 1.40
N ARG A 76 -16.70 -6.96 2.07
CA ARG A 76 -18.03 -7.07 1.45
C ARG A 76 -19.10 -6.46 2.33
N GLY A 77 -20.22 -6.09 1.71
CA GLY A 77 -21.37 -5.59 2.45
C GLY A 77 -22.57 -5.37 1.55
N SER A 78 -23.63 -4.82 2.14
CA SER A 78 -24.86 -4.47 1.46
C SER A 78 -25.26 -3.02 1.76
N THR A 79 -25.98 -2.42 0.84
CA THR A 79 -26.49 -1.06 0.99
C THR A 79 -27.92 -0.94 0.49
N PHE A 80 -28.70 -0.09 1.14
CA PHE A 80 -30.01 0.30 0.70
C PHE A 80 -30.16 1.82 0.73
N GLY A 81 -30.83 2.38 -0.28
CA GLY A 81 -31.15 3.79 -0.38
C GLY A 81 -32.33 4.05 -1.32
N LYS A 82 -32.86 5.26 -1.29
CA LYS A 82 -33.92 5.74 -2.19
C LYS A 82 -33.53 7.08 -2.78
N THR A 83 -33.90 7.33 -4.02
CA THR A 83 -33.56 8.57 -4.75
C THR A 83 -34.15 9.83 -4.12
N ASN A 84 -35.22 9.71 -3.34
CA ASN A 84 -35.87 10.80 -2.63
C ASN A 84 -35.49 10.91 -1.15
N VAL A 85 -34.41 10.22 -0.71
CA VAL A 85 -33.90 10.25 0.66
C VAL A 85 -32.42 10.61 0.67
N VAL A 86 -32.06 11.56 1.53
CA VAL A 86 -30.63 11.93 1.75
C VAL A 86 -29.93 10.76 2.45
N PRO A 87 -28.83 10.24 1.89
CA PRO A 87 -28.09 9.13 2.48
C PRO A 87 -27.42 9.54 3.80
N SER A 88 -27.51 8.67 4.79
CA SER A 88 -26.99 8.92 6.13
C SER A 88 -25.67 8.23 6.42
N LYS A 89 -25.24 7.28 5.60
CA LYS A 89 -23.99 6.54 5.85
C LYS A 89 -23.23 6.24 4.56
N VAL A 90 -21.90 6.35 4.64
CA VAL A 90 -20.96 5.79 3.66
C VAL A 90 -19.84 5.06 4.39
N VAL A 91 -19.42 3.94 3.85
CA VAL A 91 -18.21 3.23 4.23
C VAL A 91 -17.35 3.06 2.99
N ALA A 92 -16.10 3.50 3.05
CA ALA A 92 -15.11 3.23 2.02
C ALA A 92 -13.87 2.57 2.64
N HIS A 93 -13.35 1.55 1.98
CA HIS A 93 -12.19 0.79 2.43
C HIS A 93 -11.14 0.74 1.33
N GLY A 94 -9.88 0.98 1.70
CA GLY A 94 -8.83 1.07 0.72
C GLY A 94 -7.45 0.68 1.22
N GLY A 95 -6.50 0.67 0.30
CA GLY A 95 -5.11 0.38 0.58
C GLY A 95 -4.24 1.63 0.52
N LEU A 96 -3.11 1.59 1.25
CA LEU A 96 -2.05 2.60 1.26
C LEU A 96 -0.71 1.89 1.16
N ARG A 97 0.14 2.33 0.23
CA ARG A 97 1.51 1.81 0.06
C ARG A 97 2.50 2.95 0.04
N THR A 98 3.57 2.80 0.81
CA THR A 98 4.62 3.80 0.97
C THR A 98 6.00 3.14 0.95
N ILE A 99 7.04 3.91 0.66
CA ILE A 99 8.41 3.40 0.56
C ILE A 99 9.22 3.61 1.84
N SER A 100 8.73 4.45 2.75
CA SER A 100 9.32 4.65 4.08
C SER A 100 8.25 4.81 5.15
N VAL A 101 8.64 4.68 6.41
CA VAL A 101 7.75 4.89 7.57
C VAL A 101 7.34 6.36 7.65
N GLU A 102 8.27 7.29 7.44
CA GLU A 102 8.01 8.74 7.47
C GLU A 102 6.96 9.12 6.42
N GLN A 103 7.09 8.60 5.19
CA GLN A 103 6.10 8.82 4.14
C GLN A 103 4.73 8.26 4.53
N ARG A 104 4.69 7.09 5.18
CA ARG A 104 3.43 6.49 5.64
C ARG A 104 2.74 7.36 6.67
N GLU A 105 3.46 7.79 7.71
CA GLU A 105 2.88 8.62 8.77
C GLU A 105 2.48 10.00 8.24
N HIS A 106 3.25 10.58 7.32
CA HIS A 106 2.90 11.83 6.65
C HIS A 106 1.61 11.68 5.80
N ALA A 107 1.50 10.61 5.01
CA ALA A 107 0.30 10.35 4.23
C ALA A 107 -0.95 10.15 5.11
N LYS A 108 -0.83 9.37 6.20
CA LYS A 108 -1.91 9.20 7.19
C LYS A 108 -2.32 10.52 7.82
N ALA A 109 -1.37 11.35 8.23
CA ALA A 109 -1.65 12.65 8.82
C ALA A 109 -2.41 13.58 7.86
N ARG A 110 -2.01 13.62 6.57
CA ARG A 110 -2.71 14.38 5.53
C ARG A 110 -4.14 13.88 5.31
N MET A 111 -4.32 12.55 5.20
CA MET A 111 -5.65 11.96 5.06
C MET A 111 -6.53 12.28 6.26
N THR A 112 -6.01 12.18 7.49
CA THR A 112 -6.73 12.53 8.72
C THR A 112 -7.12 14.01 8.74
N ALA A 113 -6.22 14.91 8.34
CA ALA A 113 -6.50 16.34 8.28
C ALA A 113 -7.62 16.69 7.26
N ILE A 114 -7.65 16.01 6.11
CA ILE A 114 -8.71 16.15 5.11
C ILE A 114 -10.05 15.69 5.68
N VAL A 115 -10.06 14.55 6.37
CA VAL A 115 -11.27 13.98 6.98
C VAL A 115 -11.80 14.85 8.10
N ALA A 116 -10.94 15.52 8.86
CA ALA A 116 -11.34 16.41 9.96
C ALA A 116 -12.12 17.66 9.50
N ASN A 117 -12.09 18.01 8.22
CA ASN A 117 -12.87 19.11 7.66
C ASN A 117 -14.16 18.56 7.06
N HIS A 118 -15.30 18.95 7.60
CA HIS A 118 -16.60 18.40 7.20
C HIS A 118 -17.45 19.38 6.41
N LEU A 119 -18.24 18.86 5.47
CA LEU A 119 -19.35 19.61 4.92
C LEU A 119 -20.46 19.79 5.98
N PRO A 120 -21.29 20.84 5.86
CA PRO A 120 -22.36 21.07 6.82
C PRO A 120 -23.24 19.85 7.05
N GLY A 121 -23.49 19.51 8.32
CA GLY A 121 -24.39 18.43 8.74
C GLY A 121 -23.86 17.01 8.47
N THR A 122 -22.54 16.88 8.32
CA THR A 122 -21.87 15.58 8.17
C THR A 122 -20.76 15.40 9.20
N GLU A 123 -20.38 14.16 9.45
CA GLU A 123 -19.22 13.76 10.23
C GLU A 123 -18.48 12.64 9.49
N ALA A 124 -17.18 12.54 9.69
CA ALA A 124 -16.37 11.48 9.12
C ALA A 124 -15.25 11.07 10.06
N ASP A 125 -14.88 9.80 10.01
CA ASP A 125 -13.75 9.23 10.71
C ASP A 125 -12.93 8.35 9.76
N ILE A 126 -11.61 8.33 9.95
CA ILE A 126 -10.71 7.46 9.22
C ILE A 126 -9.82 6.67 10.18
N SER A 127 -9.80 5.36 10.01
CA SER A 127 -8.91 4.47 10.75
C SER A 127 -7.92 3.79 9.82
N PHE A 128 -6.74 3.43 10.37
CA PHE A 128 -5.67 2.78 9.63
C PHE A 128 -5.27 1.48 10.29
N SER A 129 -4.94 0.48 9.48
CA SER A 129 -4.30 -0.76 9.94
C SER A 129 -3.05 -1.03 9.12
N ASP A 130 -1.93 -1.26 9.81
CA ASP A 130 -0.65 -1.54 9.18
C ASP A 130 -0.42 -3.05 9.12
N GLY A 131 -0.10 -3.53 7.92
CA GLY A 131 0.37 -4.87 7.66
C GLY A 131 1.90 -4.90 7.52
N TYR A 132 2.39 -5.10 6.29
CA TYR A 132 3.82 -5.11 6.03
C TYR A 132 4.44 -3.71 6.13
N PRO A 133 5.54 -3.53 6.89
CA PRO A 133 6.29 -2.28 6.90
C PRO A 133 6.95 -2.01 5.54
N PRO A 134 7.40 -0.79 5.26
CA PRO A 134 8.24 -0.51 4.10
C PRO A 134 9.69 -0.94 4.37
N MET A 135 10.42 -1.26 3.29
CA MET A 135 11.87 -1.41 3.26
C MET A 135 12.42 -0.30 2.37
N PRO A 136 12.96 0.79 2.92
CA PRO A 136 13.52 1.88 2.12
C PRO A 136 14.84 1.47 1.45
N PRO A 137 15.23 2.11 0.33
CA PRO A 137 16.48 1.84 -0.37
C PRO A 137 17.65 2.53 0.34
N THR A 138 18.25 1.88 1.34
CA THR A 138 19.41 2.39 2.07
C THR A 138 20.71 2.27 1.24
N ASP A 139 21.77 2.98 1.65
CA ASP A 139 23.08 2.84 1.02
C ASP A 139 23.66 1.44 1.24
N GLY A 140 23.45 0.84 2.41
CA GLY A 140 23.83 -0.54 2.69
C GLY A 140 23.11 -1.54 1.78
N ASN A 141 21.82 -1.36 1.54
CA ASN A 141 21.09 -2.18 0.57
C ASN A 141 21.67 -2.06 -0.85
N ARG A 142 22.11 -0.84 -1.25
CA ARG A 142 22.79 -0.62 -2.54
C ARG A 142 24.14 -1.31 -2.60
N GLN A 143 24.90 -1.26 -1.51
CA GLN A 143 26.20 -1.96 -1.41
C GLN A 143 26.02 -3.48 -1.54
N LEU A 144 25.05 -4.08 -0.84
CA LEU A 144 24.70 -5.49 -1.00
C LEU A 144 24.36 -5.86 -2.44
N ALA A 145 23.56 -5.03 -3.11
CA ALA A 145 23.23 -5.23 -4.52
C ALA A 145 24.46 -5.11 -5.43
N GLY A 146 25.42 -4.22 -5.10
CA GLY A 146 26.70 -4.09 -5.78
C GLY A 146 27.52 -5.38 -5.69
N VAL A 147 27.68 -5.93 -4.49
CA VAL A 147 28.38 -7.22 -4.29
C VAL A 147 27.71 -8.35 -5.09
N LEU A 148 26.38 -8.39 -5.11
CA LEU A 148 25.64 -9.37 -5.90
C LEU A 148 25.86 -9.18 -7.41
N SER A 149 25.95 -7.94 -7.88
CA SER A 149 26.25 -7.62 -9.29
C SER A 149 27.61 -8.12 -9.71
N GLU A 150 28.66 -7.87 -8.90
CA GLU A 150 30.00 -8.39 -9.14
C GLU A 150 30.04 -9.93 -9.22
N ILE A 151 29.30 -10.60 -8.33
CA ILE A 151 29.17 -12.07 -8.36
C ILE A 151 28.52 -12.52 -9.66
N ASN A 152 27.45 -11.86 -10.08
CA ASN A 152 26.73 -12.19 -11.30
C ASN A 152 27.59 -12.01 -12.55
N GLU A 153 28.36 -10.92 -12.60
CA GLU A 153 29.35 -10.66 -13.68
C GLU A 153 30.44 -11.69 -13.71
N ALA A 154 31.03 -12.06 -12.55
CA ALA A 154 32.04 -13.11 -12.46
C ALA A 154 31.51 -14.50 -12.90
N MET A 155 30.18 -14.70 -12.82
CA MET A 155 29.52 -15.89 -13.35
C MET A 155 29.20 -15.79 -14.86
N GLY A 156 29.61 -14.72 -15.55
CA GLY A 156 29.34 -14.49 -16.97
C GLY A 156 27.91 -14.09 -17.31
N ARG A 157 27.17 -13.53 -16.35
CA ARG A 157 25.74 -13.19 -16.51
C ARG A 157 25.45 -11.69 -16.66
N GLY A 158 26.50 -10.83 -16.65
CA GLY A 158 26.39 -9.39 -16.69
C GLY A 158 25.92 -8.76 -15.36
N PRO A 159 25.75 -7.44 -15.30
CA PRO A 159 25.37 -6.75 -14.08
C PRO A 159 23.95 -7.12 -13.60
N MET A 160 23.75 -7.05 -12.28
CA MET A 160 22.45 -7.33 -11.68
C MET A 160 21.56 -6.10 -11.76
N GLU A 161 20.42 -6.21 -12.45
CA GLU A 161 19.42 -5.18 -12.50
C GLU A 161 18.78 -4.96 -11.12
N ILE A 162 18.66 -3.68 -10.70
CA ILE A 162 17.91 -3.27 -9.52
C ILE A 162 16.50 -2.88 -9.98
N TRP A 163 15.50 -3.58 -9.45
CA TRP A 163 14.14 -3.37 -9.84
C TRP A 163 13.51 -2.19 -9.11
N ASP A 164 12.74 -1.39 -9.85
CA ASP A 164 11.93 -0.31 -9.31
C ASP A 164 10.95 -0.86 -8.25
N PRO A 165 10.96 -0.31 -7.01
CA PRO A 165 10.03 -0.70 -5.95
C PRO A 165 8.55 -0.52 -6.32
N LEU A 166 8.20 0.36 -7.27
CA LEU A 166 6.83 0.50 -7.78
C LEU A 166 6.33 -0.77 -8.48
N ARG A 167 7.22 -1.59 -9.00
CA ARG A 167 6.93 -2.88 -9.64
C ARG A 167 6.89 -4.05 -8.65
N ARG A 168 7.04 -3.78 -7.35
CA ARG A 168 7.11 -4.80 -6.30
C ARG A 168 6.10 -4.55 -5.21
N GLY A 169 5.49 -5.64 -4.72
CA GLY A 169 4.65 -5.64 -3.52
C GLY A 169 5.46 -5.64 -2.23
N ALA A 170 4.77 -5.75 -1.10
CA ALA A 170 5.36 -5.99 0.20
C ALA A 170 6.04 -7.37 0.26
N ALA A 171 6.97 -7.57 1.19
CA ALA A 171 7.64 -8.84 1.41
C ALA A 171 8.18 -8.96 2.84
N ASP A 172 8.36 -10.20 3.33
CA ASP A 172 8.78 -10.51 4.71
C ASP A 172 10.12 -9.88 5.09
N ILE A 173 11.02 -9.68 4.13
CA ILE A 173 12.30 -8.98 4.34
C ILE A 173 12.12 -7.57 4.96
N ALA A 174 10.96 -6.94 4.75
CA ALA A 174 10.66 -5.62 5.29
C ALA A 174 10.58 -5.61 6.83
N PHE A 175 10.28 -6.75 7.48
CA PHE A 175 10.31 -6.86 8.94
C PHE A 175 11.72 -6.91 9.53
N VAL A 176 12.70 -7.32 8.74
CA VAL A 176 14.12 -7.39 9.14
C VAL A 176 14.88 -6.11 8.79
N ALA A 177 14.46 -5.43 7.73
CA ALA A 177 15.12 -4.24 7.20
C ALA A 177 15.37 -3.09 8.20
N PRO A 178 14.57 -2.87 9.26
CA PRO A 178 14.90 -1.87 10.28
C PRO A 178 16.14 -2.20 11.12
N HIS A 179 16.62 -3.44 11.10
CA HIS A 179 17.68 -3.94 11.97
C HIS A 179 18.99 -4.25 11.24
N THR A 180 18.94 -4.35 9.90
CA THR A 180 20.11 -4.68 9.08
C THR A 180 19.88 -4.26 7.64
N ASP A 181 20.98 -4.12 6.89
CA ASP A 181 20.87 -3.97 5.44
C ASP A 181 20.25 -5.21 4.81
N ALA A 182 19.37 -4.99 3.84
CA ALA A 182 18.50 -6.03 3.33
C ALA A 182 18.33 -5.96 1.81
N MET A 183 18.25 -7.13 1.21
CA MET A 183 18.00 -7.28 -0.22
C MET A 183 17.13 -8.51 -0.48
N ALA A 184 16.23 -8.42 -1.45
CA ALA A 184 15.38 -9.52 -1.88
C ALA A 184 15.55 -9.83 -3.38
N GLY A 185 14.94 -10.93 -3.83
CA GLY A 185 14.97 -11.35 -5.23
C GLY A 185 16.19 -12.21 -5.57
N LEU A 186 16.71 -12.98 -4.61
CA LEU A 186 17.82 -13.92 -4.78
C LEU A 186 17.36 -15.30 -5.29
N GLY A 187 16.06 -15.59 -5.24
CA GLY A 187 15.51 -16.87 -5.62
C GLY A 187 15.57 -17.16 -7.12
N ALA A 188 15.02 -18.31 -7.49
CA ALA A 188 14.85 -18.73 -8.87
C ALA A 188 13.89 -17.81 -9.65
N LEU A 189 13.98 -17.84 -10.98
CA LEU A 189 13.11 -17.09 -11.87
C LEU A 189 11.77 -17.79 -12.00
N GLY A 190 10.71 -17.02 -12.12
CA GLY A 190 9.35 -17.51 -12.32
C GLY A 190 8.47 -16.47 -12.98
N ALA A 191 7.31 -16.91 -13.43
CA ALA A 191 6.29 -16.09 -14.04
C ALA A 191 4.91 -16.43 -13.49
N GLY A 192 3.93 -15.50 -13.66
CA GLY A 192 2.54 -15.75 -13.29
C GLY A 192 2.28 -15.85 -11.78
N ALA A 193 3.09 -15.24 -10.94
CA ALA A 193 2.91 -15.26 -9.48
C ALA A 193 1.46 -14.91 -9.09
N HIS A 194 0.90 -15.66 -8.12
CA HIS A 194 -0.48 -15.56 -7.65
C HIS A 194 -1.55 -15.93 -8.70
N SER A 195 -1.19 -16.67 -9.72
CA SER A 195 -2.15 -17.17 -10.72
C SER A 195 -2.11 -18.70 -10.84
N PRO A 196 -3.18 -19.32 -11.39
CA PRO A 196 -3.18 -20.77 -11.66
C PRO A 196 -2.08 -21.23 -12.64
N ASN A 197 -1.50 -20.30 -13.40
CA ASN A 197 -0.43 -20.53 -14.36
C ASN A 197 0.96 -20.15 -13.81
N GLU A 198 1.11 -20.07 -12.49
CA GLU A 198 2.40 -19.80 -11.88
C GLU A 198 3.42 -20.87 -12.27
N SER A 199 4.59 -20.41 -12.71
CA SER A 199 5.64 -21.30 -13.24
C SER A 199 7.01 -20.91 -12.69
N LEU A 200 7.92 -21.89 -12.64
CA LEU A 200 9.29 -21.76 -12.22
C LEU A 200 10.24 -22.26 -13.30
N GLU A 201 11.27 -21.49 -13.62
CA GLU A 201 12.36 -21.89 -14.51
C GLU A 201 13.35 -22.76 -13.74
N LEU A 202 13.33 -24.08 -13.96
CA LEU A 202 14.12 -25.04 -13.18
C LEU A 202 15.64 -24.79 -13.27
N ASP A 203 16.16 -24.42 -14.44
CA ASP A 203 17.58 -24.13 -14.64
C ASP A 203 18.06 -22.92 -13.80
N SER A 204 17.15 -22.01 -13.49
CA SER A 204 17.46 -20.83 -12.65
C SER A 204 17.71 -21.18 -11.19
N ILE A 205 17.24 -22.32 -10.69
CA ILE A 205 17.43 -22.77 -9.30
C ILE A 205 18.91 -22.94 -8.99
N SER A 206 19.63 -23.68 -9.84
CA SER A 206 21.09 -23.92 -9.66
C SER A 206 21.88 -22.61 -9.65
N LEU A 207 21.51 -21.66 -10.50
CA LEU A 207 22.13 -20.33 -10.55
C LEU A 207 21.84 -19.53 -9.27
N ALA A 208 20.61 -19.54 -8.79
CA ALA A 208 20.21 -18.85 -7.56
C ALA A 208 20.98 -19.38 -6.34
N ILE A 209 21.10 -20.71 -6.22
CA ILE A 209 21.85 -21.37 -5.14
C ILE A 209 23.33 -20.95 -5.17
N LYS A 210 23.97 -21.00 -6.33
CA LYS A 210 25.39 -20.61 -6.49
C LYS A 210 25.62 -19.15 -6.09
N ARG A 211 24.77 -18.23 -6.58
CA ARG A 211 24.87 -16.81 -6.23
C ARG A 211 24.71 -16.57 -4.73
N ALA A 212 23.71 -17.20 -4.12
CA ALA A 212 23.47 -17.06 -2.69
C ALA A 212 24.65 -17.60 -1.87
N ALA A 213 25.20 -18.77 -2.22
CA ALA A 213 26.36 -19.37 -1.54
C ALA A 213 27.61 -18.47 -1.63
N ILE A 214 27.91 -17.92 -2.81
CA ILE A 214 29.06 -17.02 -3.00
C ILE A 214 28.84 -15.71 -2.22
N LEU A 215 27.62 -15.16 -2.24
CA LEU A 215 27.29 -13.95 -1.50
C LEU A 215 27.49 -14.14 0.01
N ILE A 216 26.95 -15.22 0.58
CA ILE A 216 27.12 -15.56 2.00
C ILE A 216 28.63 -15.71 2.33
N TYR A 217 29.38 -16.43 1.52
CA TYR A 217 30.80 -16.60 1.70
C TYR A 217 31.57 -15.26 1.70
N ARG A 218 31.32 -14.39 0.70
CA ARG A 218 31.99 -13.08 0.62
C ARG A 218 31.67 -12.20 1.82
N LEU A 219 30.40 -12.14 2.23
CA LEU A 219 29.96 -11.34 3.38
C LEU A 219 30.54 -11.87 4.70
N SER A 220 30.69 -13.20 4.85
CA SER A 220 31.31 -13.79 6.05
C SER A 220 32.82 -13.50 6.16
N GLN A 221 33.51 -13.29 5.03
CA GLN A 221 34.94 -12.91 5.06
C GLN A 221 35.14 -11.41 5.32
N ALA A 222 34.20 -10.55 4.89
CA ALA A 222 34.30 -9.11 5.10
C ALA A 222 34.11 -8.67 6.57
N GLY A 223 33.58 -9.54 7.43
CA GLY A 223 33.41 -9.32 8.87
C GLY A 223 34.53 -9.87 9.75
N ASN A 224 35.58 -10.49 9.19
CA ASN A 224 36.77 -10.95 9.93
C ASN A 224 37.90 -9.94 9.72
N PRO A 225 38.31 -9.17 10.78
CA PRO A 225 39.49 -8.33 10.73
C PRO A 225 40.80 -9.15 10.64
#